data_967402b6c93222fb265443fe3dcd1e71
#
_entry.id   967402b6c93222fb265443fe3dcd1e71
#
_cell.length_a   1.000
_cell.length_b   1.000
_cell.length_c   1.000
_cell.angle_alpha   90.00
_cell.angle_beta   90.00
_cell.angle_gamma   90.00
#
_symmetry.space_group_name_H-M   'P 1'
#
loop_
_entity.id
_entity.type
_entity.pdbx_description
1 polymer ?
#
loop_
_entity_poly.entity_id
_entity_poly.type
_entity_poly.pdbx_seq_one_letter_code
_entity_poly.pdbx_strand_id
1 'polypeptide(L)'
;MVKKTSNKKYTPSQKEKYMCAKHKKFFSDQLVKWKKDIIKANNLGNLLNSSDDNMSSADMVDQASSYTDKSVEMKSLNRSRKLIAKIDMALRRIKDGVYGYCEDTGEPIGLKRLMARPIATLTIEAQEKHERDEKIFVDD
;
A
#
# COMPACT_ATOMS: atom_id res chain seq x y z
N MET A 1 -26.11 2.86 34.41
CA MET A 1 -26.37 3.21 33.01
C MET A 1 -25.05 3.19 32.23
N VAL A 2 -24.87 2.19 31.41
CA VAL A 2 -23.72 2.13 30.53
C VAL A 2 -23.98 3.09 29.37
N LYS A 3 -23.25 4.20 29.34
CA LYS A 3 -23.25 5.07 28.15
C LYS A 3 -22.72 4.24 26.98
N LYS A 4 -23.56 3.87 26.03
CA LYS A 4 -23.10 3.42 24.72
C LYS A 4 -22.31 4.56 24.12
N THR A 5 -21.00 4.53 24.30
CA THR A 5 -20.11 5.32 23.48
C THR A 5 -20.27 4.81 22.06
N SER A 6 -21.06 5.49 21.27
CA SER A 6 -21.07 5.27 19.84
C SER A 6 -19.64 5.58 19.37
N ASN A 7 -18.86 4.54 19.10
CA ASN A 7 -17.58 4.67 18.44
C ASN A 7 -17.85 5.20 17.01
N LYS A 8 -18.13 6.49 16.93
CA LYS A 8 -18.07 7.18 15.64
C LYS A 8 -16.62 7.09 15.19
N LYS A 9 -16.38 6.22 14.21
CA LYS A 9 -15.09 6.17 13.54
C LYS A 9 -14.69 7.58 13.14
N TYR A 10 -13.57 8.05 13.68
CA TYR A 10 -13.03 9.35 13.30
C TYR A 10 -12.73 9.35 11.79
N THR A 11 -13.21 10.36 11.10
CA THR A 11 -12.87 10.62 9.70
C THR A 11 -12.20 11.98 9.58
N PRO A 12 -11.09 12.11 8.86
CA PRO A 12 -10.43 13.39 8.67
C PRO A 12 -11.37 14.41 8.02
N SER A 13 -11.40 15.62 8.58
CA SER A 13 -12.22 16.71 8.07
C SER A 13 -11.33 17.82 7.51
N GLN A 14 -11.78 18.48 6.44
CA GLN A 14 -11.11 19.65 5.88
C GLN A 14 -11.14 20.85 6.83
N LYS A 15 -12.02 20.85 7.83
CA LYS A 15 -12.10 21.88 8.85
C LYS A 15 -10.93 21.87 9.82
N GLU A 16 -10.24 20.74 9.91
CA GLU A 16 -9.06 20.58 10.74
C GLU A 16 -7.81 21.00 9.95
N LYS A 17 -6.75 21.38 10.69
CA LYS A 17 -5.47 21.70 10.07
C LYS A 17 -4.96 20.47 9.29
N TYR A 18 -4.57 20.68 8.03
CA TYR A 18 -4.04 19.63 7.17
C TYR A 18 -2.82 18.95 7.79
N MET A 19 -2.85 17.62 7.81
CA MET A 19 -1.82 16.77 8.44
C MET A 19 -1.57 17.10 9.92
N CYS A 20 -2.63 17.44 10.65
CA CYS A 20 -2.58 17.50 12.11
C CYS A 20 -2.34 16.10 12.70
N ALA A 21 -2.04 16.02 13.99
CA ALA A 21 -1.76 14.75 14.66
C ALA A 21 -2.88 13.72 14.49
N LYS A 22 -4.14 14.15 14.47
CA LYS A 22 -5.30 13.29 14.24
C LYS A 22 -5.33 12.70 12.82
N HIS A 23 -5.01 13.50 11.81
CA HIS A 23 -4.90 13.03 10.42
C HIS A 23 -3.78 12.00 10.28
N LYS A 24 -2.61 12.29 10.81
CA LYS A 24 -1.46 11.38 10.79
C LYS A 24 -1.78 10.05 11.45
N LYS A 25 -2.42 10.08 12.62
CA LYS A 25 -2.84 8.87 13.33
C LYS A 25 -3.85 8.06 12.54
N PHE A 26 -4.85 8.72 11.96
CA PHE A 26 -5.86 8.06 11.12
C PHE A 26 -5.23 7.31 9.95
N PHE A 27 -4.39 7.98 9.19
CA PHE A 27 -3.74 7.37 8.03
C PHE A 27 -2.72 6.30 8.44
N SER A 28 -2.01 6.50 9.53
CA SER A 28 -1.10 5.49 10.09
C SER A 28 -1.84 4.21 10.46
N ASP A 29 -2.94 4.31 11.18
CA ASP A 29 -3.76 3.17 11.59
C ASP A 29 -4.35 2.46 10.37
N GLN A 30 -4.82 3.21 9.38
CA GLN A 30 -5.37 2.67 8.14
C GLN A 30 -4.31 1.91 7.33
N LEU A 31 -3.11 2.46 7.23
CA LEU A 31 -1.99 1.83 6.52
C LEU A 31 -1.52 0.56 7.22
N VAL A 32 -1.40 0.58 8.53
CA VAL A 32 -1.02 -0.60 9.32
C VAL A 32 -2.06 -1.72 9.17
N LYS A 33 -3.34 -1.37 9.25
CA LYS A 33 -4.43 -2.33 9.05
C LYS A 33 -4.38 -2.94 7.64
N TRP A 34 -4.20 -2.11 6.63
CA TRP A 34 -4.11 -2.56 5.23
C TRP A 34 -2.94 -3.50 5.03
N LYS A 35 -1.77 -3.17 5.57
CA LYS A 35 -0.59 -4.04 5.54
C LYS A 35 -0.88 -5.40 6.16
N LYS A 36 -1.51 -5.43 7.34
CA LYS A 36 -1.90 -6.67 8.01
C LYS A 36 -2.86 -7.51 7.17
N ASP A 37 -3.85 -6.86 6.54
CA ASP A 37 -4.83 -7.51 5.68
C ASP A 37 -4.16 -8.14 4.45
N ILE A 38 -3.19 -7.46 3.83
CA ILE A 38 -2.41 -7.98 2.70
C ILE A 38 -1.60 -9.21 3.11
N ILE A 39 -0.90 -9.12 4.23
CA ILE A 39 -0.08 -10.23 4.76
C ILE A 39 -0.96 -11.45 5.05
N LYS A 40 -2.11 -11.23 5.68
CA LYS A 40 -3.07 -12.29 6.01
C LYS A 40 -3.68 -12.93 4.76
N ALA A 41 -4.12 -12.11 3.79
CA ALA A 41 -4.76 -12.58 2.56
C ALA A 41 -3.83 -13.42 1.69
N ASN A 42 -2.54 -13.10 1.67
CA ASN A 42 -1.56 -13.80 0.84
C ASN A 42 -0.75 -14.85 1.60
N ASN A 43 -0.98 -15.05 2.89
CA ASN A 43 -0.17 -15.93 3.75
C ASN A 43 1.35 -15.69 3.61
N LEU A 44 1.74 -14.42 3.41
CA LEU A 44 3.13 -14.04 3.13
C LEU A 44 4.09 -14.48 4.23
N GLY A 45 3.66 -14.47 5.50
CA GLY A 45 4.45 -14.97 6.61
C GLY A 45 4.81 -16.43 6.48
N ASN A 46 3.85 -17.27 6.10
CA ASN A 46 4.05 -18.70 5.90
C ASN A 46 4.88 -19.00 4.66
N LEU A 47 4.69 -18.24 3.58
CA LEU A 47 5.44 -18.41 2.33
C LEU A 47 6.90 -17.96 2.46
N LEU A 48 7.17 -16.93 3.25
CA LEU A 48 8.54 -16.49 3.55
C LEU A 48 9.29 -17.50 4.43
N ASN A 49 8.57 -18.25 5.28
CA ASN A 49 9.14 -19.25 6.17
C ASN A 49 9.20 -20.67 5.58
N SER A 50 8.36 -20.95 4.56
CA SER A 50 8.24 -22.31 3.98
C SER A 50 8.91 -22.46 2.62
N SER A 51 9.72 -21.51 2.18
CA SER A 51 10.29 -21.52 0.84
C SER A 51 11.24 -22.67 0.55
N ASP A 52 11.74 -23.37 1.57
CA ASP A 52 12.76 -24.41 1.39
C ASP A 52 12.22 -25.85 1.50
N ASP A 53 11.07 -26.08 2.14
CA ASP A 53 10.62 -27.45 2.46
C ASP A 53 9.69 -28.08 1.43
N ASN A 54 9.12 -27.32 0.51
CA ASN A 54 8.11 -27.83 -0.43
C ASN A 54 8.66 -28.22 -1.81
N MET A 55 9.96 -28.13 -2.02
CA MET A 55 10.56 -28.46 -3.33
C MET A 55 10.93 -29.93 -3.52
N SER A 56 10.78 -30.78 -2.52
CA SER A 56 11.42 -32.11 -2.54
C SER A 56 10.52 -33.28 -2.94
N SER A 57 9.24 -33.11 -3.29
CA SER A 57 8.36 -34.25 -3.48
C SER A 57 7.33 -34.16 -4.62
N ALA A 58 7.53 -33.30 -5.61
CA ALA A 58 6.61 -33.23 -6.73
C ALA A 58 7.04 -34.12 -7.88
N ASP A 59 6.14 -35.00 -8.35
CA ASP A 59 6.28 -35.76 -9.58
C ASP A 59 6.49 -34.83 -10.78
N MET A 60 7.28 -35.28 -11.78
CA MET A 60 7.62 -34.46 -12.96
C MET A 60 6.39 -33.98 -13.75
N VAL A 61 5.27 -34.70 -13.70
CA VAL A 61 4.02 -34.32 -14.38
C VAL A 61 3.30 -33.21 -13.62
N ASP A 62 3.35 -33.21 -12.31
CA ASP A 62 2.80 -32.15 -11.46
C ASP A 62 3.65 -30.88 -11.53
N GLN A 63 4.95 -30.99 -11.84
CA GLN A 63 5.83 -29.83 -12.01
C GLN A 63 5.44 -28.92 -13.18
N ALA A 64 4.95 -29.45 -14.29
CA ALA A 64 4.60 -28.65 -15.47
C ALA A 64 3.32 -27.82 -15.25
N SER A 65 2.26 -28.41 -14.67
CA SER A 65 1.03 -27.67 -14.34
C SER A 65 1.19 -26.80 -13.10
N SER A 66 1.96 -27.25 -12.10
CA SER A 66 2.26 -26.44 -10.92
C SER A 66 3.22 -25.28 -11.21
N TYR A 67 4.01 -25.34 -12.29
CA TYR A 67 4.91 -24.28 -12.70
C TYR A 67 4.15 -23.03 -13.18
N THR A 68 3.07 -23.19 -13.94
CA THR A 68 2.21 -22.10 -14.36
C THR A 68 1.48 -21.49 -13.17
N ASP A 69 0.95 -22.30 -12.27
CA ASP A 69 0.27 -21.86 -11.05
C ASP A 69 1.24 -21.12 -10.11
N LYS A 70 2.47 -21.64 -9.94
CA LYS A 70 3.53 -20.96 -9.18
C LYS A 70 3.95 -19.65 -9.81
N SER A 71 4.00 -19.56 -11.13
CA SER A 71 4.32 -18.31 -11.83
C SER A 71 3.27 -17.23 -11.54
N VAL A 72 1.98 -17.59 -11.56
CA VAL A 72 0.88 -16.67 -11.20
C VAL A 72 0.95 -16.27 -9.74
N GLU A 73 1.19 -17.21 -8.83
CA GLU A 73 1.38 -16.96 -7.40
C GLU A 73 2.57 -16.04 -7.14
N MET A 74 3.69 -16.25 -7.83
CA MET A 74 4.89 -15.42 -7.71
C MET A 74 4.63 -13.98 -8.17
N LYS A 75 3.89 -13.79 -9.25
CA LYS A 75 3.48 -12.45 -9.72
C LYS A 75 2.59 -11.76 -8.70
N SER A 76 1.64 -12.48 -8.12
CA SER A 76 0.75 -11.98 -7.06
C SER A 76 1.54 -11.60 -5.82
N LEU A 77 2.48 -12.45 -5.38
CA LEU A 77 3.36 -12.18 -4.25
C LEU A 77 4.25 -10.96 -4.49
N ASN A 78 4.83 -10.82 -5.69
CA ASN A 78 5.66 -9.68 -6.03
C ASN A 78 4.85 -8.38 -6.02
N ARG A 79 3.61 -8.41 -6.49
CA ARG A 79 2.69 -7.28 -6.43
C ARG A 79 2.40 -6.90 -4.98
N SER A 80 2.11 -7.88 -4.13
CA SER A 80 1.85 -7.67 -2.70
C SER A 80 3.08 -7.13 -1.97
N ARG A 81 4.27 -7.62 -2.27
CA ARG A 81 5.53 -7.11 -1.71
C ARG A 81 5.78 -5.66 -2.09
N LYS A 82 5.55 -5.29 -3.35
CA LYS A 82 5.67 -3.90 -3.82
C LYS A 82 4.68 -2.99 -3.11
N LEU A 83 3.45 -3.46 -2.92
CA LEU A 83 2.42 -2.70 -2.21
C LEU A 83 2.79 -2.50 -0.73
N ILE A 84 3.27 -3.55 -0.06
CA ILE A 84 3.77 -3.47 1.32
C ILE A 84 4.93 -2.49 1.43
N ALA A 85 5.87 -2.52 0.49
CA ALA A 85 6.98 -1.58 0.45
C ALA A 85 6.49 -0.12 0.33
N LYS A 86 5.48 0.13 -0.49
CA LYS A 86 4.86 1.46 -0.61
C LYS A 86 4.16 1.89 0.68
N ILE A 87 3.48 0.95 1.36
CA ILE A 87 2.85 1.21 2.66
C ILE A 87 3.91 1.55 3.72
N ASP A 88 5.00 0.81 3.76
CA ASP A 88 6.11 1.06 4.70
C ASP A 88 6.76 2.42 4.43
N MET A 89 6.93 2.81 3.17
CA MET A 89 7.40 4.14 2.80
C MET A 89 6.43 5.23 3.26
N ALA A 90 5.13 5.02 3.09
CA ALA A 90 4.12 5.97 3.56
C ALA A 90 4.15 6.13 5.08
N LEU A 91 4.30 5.03 5.82
CA LEU A 91 4.45 5.07 7.28
C LEU A 91 5.71 5.82 7.71
N ARG A 92 6.82 5.63 7.00
CA ARG A 92 8.06 6.38 7.22
C ARG A 92 7.87 7.87 6.96
N ARG A 93 7.16 8.23 5.90
CA ARG A 93 6.85 9.64 5.58
C ARG A 93 5.99 10.29 6.67
N ILE A 94 5.05 9.54 7.26
CA ILE A 94 4.28 10.03 8.42
C ILE A 94 5.21 10.33 9.59
N LYS A 95 6.13 9.43 9.87
CA LYS A 95 7.13 9.59 10.95
C LYS A 95 8.04 10.80 10.70
N ASP A 96 8.44 11.00 9.45
CA ASP A 96 9.33 12.11 9.06
C ASP A 96 8.57 13.45 8.89
N GLY A 97 7.26 13.43 8.95
CA GLY A 97 6.43 14.64 8.87
C GLY A 97 6.20 15.16 7.45
N VAL A 98 6.50 14.38 6.41
CA VAL A 98 6.35 14.77 5.00
C VAL A 98 5.18 14.07 4.30
N TYR A 99 4.47 13.21 5.01
CA TYR A 99 3.29 12.53 4.47
C TYR A 99 2.20 13.52 4.09
N GLY A 100 1.52 13.27 2.98
CA GLY A 100 0.43 14.11 2.49
C GLY A 100 0.87 15.28 1.61
N TYR A 101 2.17 15.41 1.37
CA TYR A 101 2.74 16.42 0.47
C TYR A 101 3.36 15.75 -0.74
N CYS A 102 3.21 16.39 -1.91
CA CYS A 102 3.76 15.90 -3.17
C CYS A 102 5.29 15.85 -3.13
N GLU A 103 5.88 14.75 -3.59
CA GLU A 103 7.34 14.62 -3.67
C GLU A 103 7.97 15.58 -4.67
N ASP A 104 7.25 15.89 -5.75
CA ASP A 104 7.78 16.74 -6.82
C ASP A 104 7.61 18.23 -6.56
N THR A 105 6.45 18.64 -6.04
CA THR A 105 6.07 20.06 -5.92
C THR A 105 6.03 20.56 -4.49
N GLY A 106 5.97 19.65 -3.50
CA GLY A 106 5.78 20.01 -2.10
C GLY A 106 4.37 20.48 -1.75
N GLU A 107 3.46 20.51 -2.70
CA GLU A 107 2.08 20.90 -2.48
C GLU A 107 1.27 19.84 -1.74
N PRO A 108 0.23 20.21 -0.97
CA PRO A 108 -0.65 19.23 -0.33
C PRO A 108 -1.34 18.34 -1.35
N ILE A 109 -1.29 17.02 -1.13
CA ILE A 109 -1.98 16.05 -1.99
C ILE A 109 -3.49 16.16 -1.84
N GLY A 110 -3.98 16.43 -0.62
CA GLY A 110 -5.39 16.56 -0.29
C GLY A 110 -5.96 15.32 0.39
N LEU A 111 -6.85 15.55 1.35
CA LEU A 111 -7.47 14.46 2.12
C LEU A 111 -8.27 13.51 1.24
N LYS A 112 -8.98 14.04 0.26
CA LYS A 112 -9.81 13.27 -0.66
C LYS A 112 -9.01 12.21 -1.42
N ARG A 113 -7.85 12.62 -1.96
CA ARG A 113 -6.95 11.73 -2.69
C ARG A 113 -6.30 10.71 -1.76
N LEU A 114 -5.87 11.15 -0.57
CA LEU A 114 -5.27 10.26 0.42
C LEU A 114 -6.26 9.23 0.97
N MET A 115 -7.52 9.60 1.14
CA MET A 115 -8.56 8.64 1.55
C MET A 115 -8.84 7.60 0.46
N ALA A 116 -8.80 8.00 -0.80
CA ALA A 116 -8.95 7.09 -1.93
C ALA A 116 -7.69 6.25 -2.15
N ARG A 117 -6.51 6.83 -1.95
CA ARG A 117 -5.22 6.18 -2.16
C ARG A 117 -4.22 6.61 -1.07
N PRO A 118 -4.18 5.90 0.07
CA PRO A 118 -3.33 6.29 1.21
C PRO A 118 -1.82 6.29 0.91
N ILE A 119 -1.38 5.55 -0.11
CA ILE A 119 0.02 5.48 -0.52
C ILE A 119 0.41 6.53 -1.56
N ALA A 120 -0.50 7.45 -1.91
CA ALA A 120 -0.23 8.49 -2.90
C ALA A 120 0.93 9.39 -2.44
N THR A 121 1.90 9.60 -3.32
CA THR A 121 3.08 10.45 -3.09
C THR A 121 3.10 11.68 -3.97
N LEU A 122 2.20 11.76 -4.94
CA LEU A 122 2.09 12.83 -5.93
C LEU A 122 0.68 13.39 -5.94
N THR A 123 0.57 14.70 -6.23
CA THR A 123 -0.72 15.31 -6.57
C THR A 123 -1.23 14.72 -7.89
N ILE A 124 -2.52 14.91 -8.19
CA ILE A 124 -3.11 14.44 -9.45
C ILE A 124 -2.38 15.05 -10.65
N GLU A 125 -2.07 16.33 -10.58
CA GLU A 125 -1.35 17.05 -11.64
C GLU A 125 0.06 16.52 -11.85
N ALA A 126 0.79 16.25 -10.76
CA ALA A 126 2.14 15.67 -10.83
C ALA A 126 2.10 14.24 -11.37
N GLN A 127 1.11 13.45 -10.99
CA GLN A 127 0.91 12.09 -11.50
C GLN A 127 0.63 12.10 -13.01
N GLU A 128 -0.25 12.97 -13.46
CA GLU A 128 -0.58 13.13 -14.89
C GLU A 128 0.64 13.55 -15.70
N LYS A 129 1.47 14.45 -15.15
CA LYS A 129 2.71 14.87 -15.79
C LYS A 129 3.69 13.70 -15.93
N HIS A 130 3.87 12.89 -14.89
CA HIS A 130 4.72 11.69 -14.96
C HIS A 130 4.23 10.71 -16.01
N GLU A 131 2.94 10.46 -16.09
CA GLU A 131 2.34 9.58 -17.09
C GLU A 131 2.55 10.10 -18.51
N ARG A 132 2.44 11.39 -18.74
CA ARG A 132 2.73 12.01 -20.03
C ARG A 132 4.19 11.88 -20.43
N ASP A 133 5.09 12.12 -19.49
CA ASP A 133 6.54 12.00 -19.71
C ASP A 133 6.94 10.56 -20.03
N GLU A 134 6.36 9.58 -19.35
CA GLU A 134 6.57 8.16 -19.65
C GLU A 134 6.11 7.79 -21.05
N LYS A 135 4.96 8.28 -21.52
CA LYS A 135 4.47 8.06 -22.87
C LYS A 135 5.40 8.63 -23.94
N ILE A 136 5.98 9.81 -23.71
CA ILE A 136 6.92 10.43 -24.61
C ILE A 136 8.19 9.60 -24.74
N PHE A 137 8.70 9.02 -23.65
CA PHE A 137 9.89 8.17 -23.65
C PHE A 137 9.66 6.79 -24.28
N VAL A 138 8.45 6.28 -24.29
CA VAL A 138 8.11 4.98 -24.87
C VAL A 138 7.90 5.08 -26.39
N ASP A 139 7.48 6.25 -26.89
CA ASP A 139 7.26 6.49 -28.32
C ASP A 139 8.54 6.86 -29.11
N ASP A 140 9.65 7.00 -28.42
CA ASP A 140 10.96 7.12 -29.05
C ASP A 140 11.57 5.72 -29.24
#